data_d0fd8a3c29a545e061d1d7a8932b214a
#
_entry.id   d0fd8a3c29a545e061d1d7a8932b214a
#
_cell.length_a   1.000
_cell.length_b   1.000
_cell.length_c   1.000
_cell.angle_alpha   90.00
_cell.angle_beta   90.00
_cell.angle_gamma   90.00
#
_symmetry.space_group_name_H-M   'P 1'
#
loop_
_entity.id
_entity.type
_entity.pdbx_description
1 polymer ?
#
loop_
_entity_poly.entity_id
_entity_poly.type
_entity_poly.pdbx_seq_one_letter_code
_entity_poly.pdbx_strand_id
1 'polypeptide(L)'
;MTQASLILLTVFALITSSSAFGDYTVAANWLQVPEGKAQLGNQHGDVAVSSAGDVYVSVQDPAAGLQVFAPDGKFLRNVNGAPSDFHGFVIHKEAGGEFIYGATLRGQTIVKMTLDGNIVMTIGSASIPDQYKVRNARSNQLALLLTGLDVAPNGDIYVTDGYASDYIHRFDKSGKYLASFGGKQAPYGFNTLHKLAIDTRFQPARIIACDRANNRVVHLSLDGAFVGVVAKDLLLPAAIVIDGDNAIVGELNGRVTVLDKTGAVATRIGANTEQGTGTNKIPPAQWRQGFVLSPHGVALNGHGDLFVSEFSAFGRVHRFNRQ
;
A
#
# COMPACT_ATOMS: atom_id res chain seq x y z
N MET A 1 -3.94 55.00 54.19
CA MET A 1 -4.85 54.19 53.35
C MET A 1 -4.08 53.77 52.11
N THR A 2 -3.49 52.59 52.15
CA THR A 2 -2.65 52.04 51.07
C THR A 2 -3.48 51.03 50.30
N GLN A 3 -3.75 51.32 49.04
CA GLN A 3 -4.40 50.37 48.12
C GLN A 3 -3.39 49.34 47.65
N ALA A 4 -3.64 48.07 47.92
CA ALA A 4 -2.90 46.96 47.37
C ALA A 4 -3.55 46.56 46.02
N SER A 5 -2.78 46.69 44.92
CA SER A 5 -3.19 46.21 43.60
C SER A 5 -2.94 44.70 43.50
N LEU A 6 -4.00 43.95 43.29
CA LEU A 6 -3.97 42.51 43.05
C LEU A 6 -3.67 42.26 41.54
N ILE A 7 -2.49 41.77 41.21
CA ILE A 7 -2.14 41.36 39.86
C ILE A 7 -2.64 39.94 39.67
N LEU A 8 -3.68 39.80 38.84
CA LEU A 8 -4.22 38.49 38.42
C LEU A 8 -3.32 37.91 37.31
N LEU A 9 -2.47 36.95 37.65
CA LEU A 9 -1.70 36.20 36.66
C LEU A 9 -2.59 35.16 35.98
N THR A 10 -3.00 35.45 34.77
CA THR A 10 -3.72 34.47 33.93
C THR A 10 -2.69 33.48 33.35
N VAL A 11 -2.62 32.29 33.89
CA VAL A 11 -1.83 31.20 33.34
C VAL A 11 -2.58 30.65 32.10
N PHE A 12 -2.10 30.96 30.91
CA PHE A 12 -2.54 30.29 29.70
C PHE A 12 -1.94 28.87 29.72
N ALA A 13 -2.73 27.87 30.05
CA ALA A 13 -2.42 26.49 29.80
C ALA A 13 -2.38 26.29 28.29
N LEU A 14 -1.18 26.13 27.72
CA LEU A 14 -1.03 25.58 26.38
C LEU A 14 -1.56 24.15 26.41
N ILE A 15 -2.79 23.97 25.94
CA ILE A 15 -3.32 22.67 25.59
C ILE A 15 -2.55 22.25 24.35
N THR A 16 -1.47 21.50 24.51
CA THR A 16 -0.87 20.73 23.41
C THR A 16 -1.90 19.69 23.02
N SER A 17 -2.70 19.97 21.99
CA SER A 17 -3.48 18.94 21.34
C SER A 17 -2.49 17.90 20.85
N SER A 18 -2.46 16.71 21.48
CA SER A 18 -1.80 15.56 20.91
C SER A 18 -2.36 15.39 19.50
N SER A 19 -1.49 15.50 18.48
CA SER A 19 -1.94 15.40 17.10
C SER A 19 -2.64 14.06 16.94
N ALA A 20 -3.84 14.06 16.35
CA ALA A 20 -4.60 12.82 16.06
C ALA A 20 -3.84 11.86 15.11
N PHE A 21 -2.60 12.16 14.77
CA PHE A 21 -1.76 11.49 13.79
C PHE A 21 -0.43 10.97 14.37
N GLY A 22 -0.24 10.95 15.71
CA GLY A 22 1.03 10.58 16.33
C GLY A 22 2.16 11.54 15.92
N ASP A 23 3.28 10.98 15.43
CA ASP A 23 4.45 11.74 14.96
C ASP A 23 4.29 12.28 13.53
N TYR A 24 3.06 12.34 12.99
CA TYR A 24 2.79 12.77 11.61
C TYR A 24 1.90 14.00 11.58
N THR A 25 2.16 14.90 10.62
CA THR A 25 1.30 16.04 10.29
C THR A 25 0.83 15.95 8.84
N VAL A 26 -0.44 16.27 8.57
CA VAL A 26 -0.98 16.22 7.21
C VAL A 26 -0.38 17.33 6.34
N ALA A 27 0.11 16.98 5.15
CA ALA A 27 0.44 17.93 4.10
C ALA A 27 -0.85 18.28 3.33
N ALA A 28 -1.51 19.37 3.77
CA ALA A 28 -2.77 19.79 3.17
C ALA A 28 -2.59 20.15 1.69
N ASN A 29 -3.51 19.64 0.82
CA ASN A 29 -3.52 19.93 -0.62
C ASN A 29 -2.20 19.61 -1.33
N TRP A 30 -1.46 18.61 -0.83
CA TRP A 30 -0.17 18.25 -1.41
C TRP A 30 -0.30 17.83 -2.88
N LEU A 31 -1.24 16.96 -3.21
CA LEU A 31 -1.40 16.46 -4.58
C LEU A 31 -1.98 17.53 -5.49
N GLN A 32 -1.29 17.83 -6.58
CA GLN A 32 -1.74 18.73 -7.62
C GLN A 32 -2.23 17.91 -8.82
N VAL A 33 -3.54 17.96 -9.07
CA VAL A 33 -4.17 17.25 -10.20
C VAL A 33 -3.57 17.76 -11.51
N PRO A 34 -3.32 16.89 -12.52
CA PRO A 34 -2.81 17.30 -13.81
C PRO A 34 -3.64 18.42 -14.45
N GLU A 35 -2.99 19.35 -15.15
CA GLU A 35 -3.66 20.47 -15.81
C GLU A 35 -4.80 19.99 -16.73
N GLY A 36 -5.92 20.69 -16.70
CA GLY A 36 -7.12 20.36 -17.47
C GLY A 36 -7.94 19.19 -16.92
N LYS A 37 -7.53 18.58 -15.80
CA LYS A 37 -8.29 17.53 -15.13
C LYS A 37 -8.96 18.08 -13.86
N ALA A 38 -10.19 17.67 -13.60
CA ALA A 38 -10.89 17.99 -12.34
C ALA A 38 -10.45 17.07 -11.18
N GLN A 39 -9.90 15.89 -11.49
CA GLN A 39 -9.54 14.84 -10.54
C GLN A 39 -8.54 13.86 -11.18
N LEU A 40 -7.87 13.02 -10.37
CA LEU A 40 -6.94 12.01 -10.89
C LEU A 40 -7.65 10.93 -11.71
N GLY A 41 -8.84 10.54 -11.32
CA GLY A 41 -9.61 9.45 -11.91
C GLY A 41 -9.67 8.21 -11.01
N ASN A 42 -10.20 7.11 -11.56
CA ASN A 42 -10.41 5.89 -10.79
C ASN A 42 -9.09 5.32 -10.27
N GLN A 43 -9.02 5.15 -8.96
CA GLN A 43 -7.86 4.65 -8.25
C GLN A 43 -8.22 3.37 -7.47
N HIS A 44 -7.59 2.27 -7.86
CA HIS A 44 -7.69 0.96 -7.22
C HIS A 44 -6.32 0.29 -7.29
N GLY A 45 -5.31 1.03 -6.91
CA GLY A 45 -3.92 0.59 -6.96
C GLY A 45 -3.09 1.27 -5.88
N ASP A 46 -1.81 1.07 -5.99
CA ASP A 46 -0.81 1.48 -5.02
C ASP A 46 -0.22 2.88 -5.26
N VAL A 47 0.63 3.25 -4.33
CA VAL A 47 1.58 4.35 -4.40
C VAL A 47 2.97 3.82 -4.07
N ALA A 48 4.01 4.35 -4.71
CA ALA A 48 5.42 4.08 -4.37
C ALA A 48 6.25 5.35 -4.53
N VAL A 49 7.39 5.42 -3.86
CA VAL A 49 8.28 6.59 -3.90
C VAL A 49 9.67 6.16 -4.32
N SER A 50 10.25 6.87 -5.31
CA SER A 50 11.62 6.63 -5.77
C SER A 50 12.66 7.21 -4.79
N SER A 51 13.92 6.83 -4.93
CA SER A 51 15.03 7.42 -4.14
C SER A 51 15.23 8.91 -4.39
N ALA A 52 14.74 9.43 -5.52
CA ALA A 52 14.72 10.85 -5.83
C ALA A 52 13.58 11.61 -5.12
N GLY A 53 12.64 10.87 -4.50
CA GLY A 53 11.45 11.42 -3.85
C GLY A 53 10.24 11.57 -4.75
N ASP A 54 10.33 11.17 -6.02
CA ASP A 54 9.19 11.19 -6.93
C ASP A 54 8.17 10.14 -6.53
N VAL A 55 6.90 10.54 -6.54
CA VAL A 55 5.77 9.71 -6.10
C VAL A 55 5.03 9.15 -7.30
N TYR A 56 4.98 7.84 -7.40
CA TYR A 56 4.31 7.09 -8.46
C TYR A 56 2.95 6.62 -7.95
N VAL A 57 1.90 6.89 -8.72
CA VAL A 57 0.50 6.61 -8.34
C VAL A 57 -0.19 5.85 -9.46
N SER A 58 -0.75 4.67 -9.17
CA SER A 58 -1.54 3.92 -10.13
C SER A 58 -2.93 4.53 -10.30
N VAL A 59 -3.26 4.89 -11.54
CA VAL A 59 -4.59 5.37 -11.94
C VAL A 59 -5.12 4.44 -13.01
N GLN A 60 -6.29 3.84 -12.79
CA GLN A 60 -6.89 2.86 -13.68
C GLN A 60 -7.60 3.52 -14.87
N ASP A 61 -6.82 4.26 -15.64
CA ASP A 61 -7.22 4.91 -16.88
C ASP A 61 -6.16 4.56 -17.94
N PRO A 62 -6.53 3.99 -19.10
CA PRO A 62 -5.59 3.68 -20.17
C PRO A 62 -4.75 4.87 -20.65
N ALA A 63 -5.26 6.09 -20.52
CA ALA A 63 -4.56 7.32 -20.89
C ALA A 63 -3.60 7.82 -19.77
N ALA A 64 -3.75 7.36 -18.55
CA ALA A 64 -2.95 7.77 -17.39
C ALA A 64 -1.99 6.66 -16.92
N GLY A 65 -2.52 5.47 -16.67
CA GLY A 65 -1.76 4.32 -16.18
C GLY A 65 -1.05 4.63 -14.86
N LEU A 66 0.25 4.85 -14.92
CA LEU A 66 1.07 5.23 -13.77
C LEU A 66 1.46 6.70 -13.88
N GLN A 67 1.04 7.53 -12.92
CA GLN A 67 1.32 8.95 -12.85
C GLN A 67 2.47 9.24 -11.89
N VAL A 68 3.31 10.23 -12.23
CA VAL A 68 4.46 10.63 -11.42
C VAL A 68 4.28 12.06 -10.96
N PHE A 69 4.51 12.26 -9.66
CA PHE A 69 4.45 13.57 -9.00
C PHE A 69 5.79 13.87 -8.34
N ALA A 70 6.21 15.13 -8.39
CA ALA A 70 7.37 15.61 -7.65
C ALA A 70 7.15 15.54 -6.13
N PRO A 71 8.21 15.66 -5.32
CA PRO A 71 8.09 15.67 -3.85
C PRO A 71 7.15 16.76 -3.31
N ASP A 72 6.97 17.87 -4.02
CA ASP A 72 6.02 18.94 -3.68
C ASP A 72 4.58 18.69 -4.15
N GLY A 73 4.32 17.54 -4.80
CA GLY A 73 3.01 17.12 -5.28
C GLY A 73 2.63 17.62 -6.66
N LYS A 74 3.54 18.32 -7.36
CA LYS A 74 3.34 18.76 -8.74
C LYS A 74 3.35 17.56 -9.69
N PHE A 75 2.33 17.45 -10.56
CA PHE A 75 2.33 16.45 -11.63
C PHE A 75 3.51 16.65 -12.58
N LEU A 76 4.25 15.59 -12.85
CA LEU A 76 5.39 15.60 -13.76
C LEU A 76 5.04 14.97 -15.11
N ARG A 77 4.53 13.74 -15.11
CA ARG A 77 4.29 12.94 -16.31
C ARG A 77 3.46 11.69 -16.04
N ASN A 78 2.93 11.11 -17.09
CA ASN A 78 2.56 9.69 -17.08
C ASN A 78 3.79 8.83 -17.45
N VAL A 79 3.84 7.60 -16.96
CA VAL A 79 4.86 6.62 -17.35
C VAL A 79 4.40 5.92 -18.62
N ASN A 80 5.02 6.23 -19.77
CA ASN A 80 4.68 5.62 -21.03
C ASN A 80 4.95 4.12 -21.00
N GLY A 81 4.02 3.32 -21.54
CA GLY A 81 4.16 1.85 -21.55
C GLY A 81 3.81 1.14 -20.24
N ALA A 82 3.55 1.89 -19.17
CA ALA A 82 3.09 1.27 -17.92
C ALA A 82 1.68 0.68 -18.09
N PRO A 83 1.43 -0.54 -17.58
CA PRO A 83 0.09 -1.07 -17.49
C PRO A 83 -0.87 -0.12 -16.76
N SER A 84 -2.08 0.03 -17.27
CA SER A 84 -3.12 0.87 -16.65
C SER A 84 -3.94 0.15 -15.57
N ASP A 85 -3.56 -1.07 -15.23
CA ASP A 85 -4.26 -1.90 -14.26
C ASP A 85 -3.34 -2.48 -13.18
N PHE A 86 -2.23 -1.80 -12.88
CA PHE A 86 -1.45 -2.12 -11.70
C PHE A 86 -2.33 -2.02 -10.45
N HIS A 87 -2.57 -3.16 -9.83
CA HIS A 87 -3.28 -3.22 -8.56
C HIS A 87 -2.32 -3.07 -7.37
N GLY A 88 -1.17 -3.77 -7.43
CA GLY A 88 -0.08 -3.60 -6.49
C GLY A 88 1.24 -3.38 -7.21
N PHE A 89 2.07 -2.46 -6.72
CA PHE A 89 3.43 -2.29 -7.23
C PHE A 89 4.37 -1.72 -6.15
N VAL A 90 5.65 -1.95 -6.35
CA VAL A 90 6.73 -1.39 -5.53
C VAL A 90 7.84 -0.84 -6.42
N ILE A 91 8.62 0.11 -5.91
CA ILE A 91 9.91 0.49 -6.48
C ILE A 91 10.98 -0.22 -5.68
N HIS A 92 11.75 -1.08 -6.35
CA HIS A 92 12.82 -1.85 -5.75
C HIS A 92 14.18 -1.43 -6.31
N LYS A 93 15.16 -1.22 -5.39
CA LYS A 93 16.51 -0.82 -5.77
C LYS A 93 17.41 -2.03 -5.96
N GLU A 94 18.06 -2.11 -7.10
CA GLU A 94 19.02 -3.12 -7.47
C GLU A 94 20.36 -2.52 -7.88
N ALA A 95 21.37 -3.35 -8.16
CA ALA A 95 22.68 -2.88 -8.62
C ALA A 95 22.61 -2.04 -9.92
N GLY A 96 21.61 -2.28 -10.78
CA GLY A 96 21.39 -1.54 -12.03
C GLY A 96 20.52 -0.29 -11.92
N GLY A 97 20.04 0.07 -10.72
CA GLY A 97 19.15 1.22 -10.51
C GLY A 97 17.84 0.83 -9.81
N GLU A 98 16.85 1.69 -9.95
CA GLU A 98 15.51 1.44 -9.41
C GLU A 98 14.59 0.91 -10.50
N PHE A 99 13.78 -0.09 -10.13
CA PHE A 99 12.81 -0.69 -11.02
C PHE A 99 11.44 -0.76 -10.36
N ILE A 100 10.40 -0.56 -11.16
CA ILE A 100 9.03 -0.83 -10.76
C ILE A 100 8.76 -2.32 -10.98
N TYR A 101 8.31 -2.98 -9.93
CA TYR A 101 7.71 -4.30 -10.00
C TYR A 101 6.22 -4.15 -9.74
N GLY A 102 5.37 -4.63 -10.63
CA GLY A 102 3.93 -4.45 -10.52
C GLY A 102 3.13 -5.69 -10.91
N ALA A 103 2.05 -5.91 -10.20
CA ALA A 103 1.05 -6.94 -10.46
C ALA A 103 -0.17 -6.32 -11.15
N THR A 104 -0.50 -6.81 -12.35
CA THR A 104 -1.68 -6.39 -13.10
C THR A 104 -2.87 -7.27 -12.74
N LEU A 105 -4.00 -6.65 -12.45
CA LEU A 105 -5.20 -7.36 -12.02
C LEU A 105 -5.89 -8.09 -13.18
N ARG A 106 -6.16 -7.35 -14.26
CA ARG A 106 -6.86 -7.89 -15.45
C ARG A 106 -5.88 -8.55 -16.42
N GLY A 107 -4.68 -8.00 -16.54
CA GLY A 107 -3.60 -8.54 -17.35
C GLY A 107 -3.03 -9.85 -16.81
N GLN A 108 -3.22 -10.14 -15.53
CA GLN A 108 -2.75 -11.37 -14.86
C GLN A 108 -1.25 -11.59 -15.06
N THR A 109 -0.49 -10.51 -15.03
CA THR A 109 0.96 -10.51 -15.26
C THR A 109 1.70 -9.81 -14.13
N ILE A 110 2.95 -10.21 -13.93
CA ILE A 110 3.90 -9.48 -13.13
C ILE A 110 4.85 -8.80 -14.10
N VAL A 111 5.04 -7.49 -13.94
CA VAL A 111 5.88 -6.69 -14.82
C VAL A 111 7.01 -6.07 -14.02
N LYS A 112 8.25 -6.21 -14.51
CA LYS A 112 9.41 -5.42 -14.10
C LYS A 112 9.69 -4.39 -15.18
N MET A 113 9.83 -3.12 -14.82
CA MET A 113 10.11 -2.05 -15.76
C MET A 113 11.00 -0.98 -15.12
N THR A 114 11.67 -0.18 -15.94
CA THR A 114 12.38 1.02 -15.48
C THR A 114 11.39 2.09 -15.00
N LEU A 115 11.88 3.09 -14.26
CA LEU A 115 11.07 4.22 -13.84
C LEU A 115 10.50 5.04 -15.02
N ASP A 116 11.10 4.92 -16.21
CA ASP A 116 10.65 5.58 -17.44
C ASP A 116 9.68 4.74 -18.27
N GLY A 117 9.37 3.51 -17.85
CA GLY A 117 8.37 2.66 -18.50
C GLY A 117 8.90 1.59 -19.45
N ASN A 118 10.24 1.44 -19.60
CA ASN A 118 10.78 0.34 -20.43
C ASN A 118 10.58 -0.99 -19.71
N ILE A 119 9.80 -1.89 -20.28
CA ILE A 119 9.56 -3.22 -19.73
C ILE A 119 10.83 -4.06 -19.87
N VAL A 120 11.29 -4.55 -18.73
CA VAL A 120 12.50 -5.40 -18.61
C VAL A 120 12.13 -6.89 -18.55
N MET A 121 11.02 -7.21 -17.86
CA MET A 121 10.54 -8.58 -17.70
C MET A 121 9.03 -8.60 -17.57
N THR A 122 8.41 -9.63 -18.14
CA THR A 122 6.99 -9.94 -17.94
C THR A 122 6.85 -11.42 -17.60
N ILE A 123 6.18 -11.71 -16.47
CA ILE A 123 5.83 -13.07 -16.06
C ILE A 123 4.31 -13.22 -16.24
N GLY A 124 3.89 -14.05 -17.16
CA GLY A 124 2.48 -14.31 -17.43
C GLY A 124 1.89 -15.40 -16.55
N SER A 125 0.56 -15.46 -16.50
CA SER A 125 -0.18 -16.48 -15.74
C SER A 125 0.16 -17.92 -16.12
N ALA A 126 0.63 -18.17 -17.35
CA ALA A 126 1.08 -19.50 -17.81
C ALA A 126 2.26 -20.04 -17.01
N SER A 127 3.06 -19.18 -16.37
CA SER A 127 4.20 -19.60 -15.53
C SER A 127 3.78 -20.22 -14.20
N ILE A 128 2.53 -20.03 -13.77
CA ILE A 128 1.99 -20.56 -12.52
C ILE A 128 1.21 -21.85 -12.83
N PRO A 129 1.42 -22.96 -12.10
CA PRO A 129 0.68 -24.20 -12.32
C PRO A 129 -0.84 -24.04 -12.15
N ASP A 130 -1.60 -24.74 -12.97
CA ASP A 130 -3.07 -24.59 -13.04
C ASP A 130 -3.79 -24.93 -11.75
N GLN A 131 -3.22 -25.79 -10.91
CA GLN A 131 -3.80 -26.15 -9.60
C GLN A 131 -3.92 -24.97 -8.62
N TYR A 132 -3.19 -23.88 -8.85
CA TYR A 132 -3.22 -22.65 -8.03
C TYR A 132 -4.12 -21.55 -8.60
N LYS A 133 -4.76 -21.82 -9.75
CA LYS A 133 -5.66 -20.87 -10.42
C LYS A 133 -7.11 -21.17 -10.10
N VAL A 134 -7.95 -20.16 -10.18
CA VAL A 134 -9.40 -20.34 -10.09
C VAL A 134 -10.04 -20.39 -11.47
N ARG A 135 -11.12 -21.15 -11.59
CA ARG A 135 -11.93 -21.16 -12.81
C ARG A 135 -12.89 -19.98 -12.80
N ASN A 136 -12.75 -19.09 -13.77
CA ASN A 136 -13.65 -17.98 -13.93
C ASN A 136 -15.05 -18.51 -14.34
N ALA A 137 -16.06 -18.16 -13.56
CA ALA A 137 -17.43 -18.68 -13.76
C ALA A 137 -18.05 -18.26 -15.09
N ARG A 138 -17.63 -17.14 -15.69
CA ARG A 138 -18.20 -16.63 -16.95
C ARG A 138 -17.48 -17.18 -18.18
N SER A 139 -16.14 -17.16 -18.17
CA SER A 139 -15.33 -17.59 -19.32
C SER A 139 -14.96 -19.07 -19.28
N ASN A 140 -15.15 -19.74 -18.16
CA ASN A 140 -14.70 -21.10 -17.89
C ASN A 140 -13.16 -21.29 -18.01
N GLN A 141 -12.40 -20.20 -18.10
CA GLN A 141 -10.94 -20.20 -18.16
C GLN A 141 -10.32 -20.16 -16.78
N LEU A 142 -9.15 -20.72 -16.62
CA LEU A 142 -8.33 -20.59 -15.43
C LEU A 142 -7.76 -19.16 -15.37
N ALA A 143 -7.82 -18.54 -14.20
CA ALA A 143 -7.44 -17.15 -14.01
C ALA A 143 -6.74 -16.94 -12.65
N LEU A 144 -5.94 -15.90 -12.61
CA LEU A 144 -5.37 -15.27 -11.43
C LEU A 144 -5.99 -13.89 -11.25
N LEU A 145 -6.01 -13.38 -10.02
CA LEU A 145 -6.38 -12.00 -9.70
C LEU A 145 -5.35 -11.44 -8.72
N LEU A 146 -4.20 -11.05 -9.29
CA LEU A 146 -3.01 -10.63 -8.53
C LEU A 146 -3.27 -9.30 -7.83
N THR A 147 -2.93 -9.22 -6.54
CA THR A 147 -3.28 -8.08 -5.69
C THR A 147 -2.09 -7.26 -5.21
N GLY A 148 -0.96 -7.88 -4.95
CA GLY A 148 0.23 -7.18 -4.49
C GLY A 148 1.50 -7.99 -4.70
N LEU A 149 2.65 -7.36 -4.53
CA LEU A 149 3.94 -8.04 -4.58
C LEU A 149 4.99 -7.28 -3.78
N ASP A 150 6.08 -7.98 -3.47
CA ASP A 150 7.34 -7.39 -3.00
C ASP A 150 8.53 -8.26 -3.43
N VAL A 151 9.73 -7.69 -3.32
CA VAL A 151 10.99 -8.31 -3.74
C VAL A 151 11.90 -8.50 -2.54
N ALA A 152 12.34 -9.73 -2.32
CA ALA A 152 13.25 -10.05 -1.22
C ALA A 152 14.70 -9.62 -1.51
N PRO A 153 15.57 -9.51 -0.49
CA PRO A 153 16.97 -9.10 -0.66
C PRO A 153 17.79 -9.96 -1.61
N ASN A 154 17.42 -11.23 -1.82
CA ASN A 154 18.06 -12.13 -2.78
C ASN A 154 17.51 -11.94 -4.22
N GLY A 155 16.54 -11.07 -4.41
CA GLY A 155 15.87 -10.78 -5.67
C GLY A 155 14.66 -11.67 -5.97
N ASP A 156 14.27 -12.58 -5.09
CA ASP A 156 13.06 -13.39 -5.27
C ASP A 156 11.82 -12.50 -5.18
N ILE A 157 10.87 -12.74 -6.08
CA ILE A 157 9.62 -11.98 -6.21
C ILE A 157 8.50 -12.79 -5.58
N TYR A 158 7.74 -12.15 -4.67
CA TYR A 158 6.59 -12.75 -4.00
C TYR A 158 5.33 -11.99 -4.39
N VAL A 159 4.31 -12.70 -4.90
CA VAL A 159 3.10 -12.10 -5.46
C VAL A 159 1.86 -12.73 -4.83
N THR A 160 0.94 -11.93 -4.33
CA THR A 160 -0.34 -12.39 -3.79
C THR A 160 -1.41 -12.51 -4.88
N ASP A 161 -2.20 -13.58 -4.86
CA ASP A 161 -3.40 -13.81 -5.70
C ASP A 161 -4.67 -13.69 -4.85
N GLY A 162 -4.82 -12.58 -4.15
CA GLY A 162 -5.80 -12.40 -3.08
C GLY A 162 -7.24 -12.22 -3.53
N TYR A 163 -7.50 -11.98 -4.82
CA TYR A 163 -8.87 -11.91 -5.34
C TYR A 163 -9.31 -13.20 -6.02
N ALA A 164 -8.45 -14.22 -6.06
CA ALA A 164 -8.79 -15.51 -6.64
C ALA A 164 -8.55 -16.64 -5.63
N SER A 165 -7.34 -17.14 -5.52
CA SER A 165 -7.02 -18.38 -4.82
C SER A 165 -6.36 -18.20 -3.45
N ASP A 166 -6.00 -16.98 -3.07
CA ASP A 166 -5.31 -16.63 -1.82
C ASP A 166 -3.92 -17.27 -1.66
N TYR A 167 -3.26 -17.61 -2.77
CA TYR A 167 -1.87 -18.08 -2.76
C TYR A 167 -0.88 -16.92 -2.86
N ILE A 168 0.34 -17.19 -2.37
CA ILE A 168 1.54 -16.41 -2.66
C ILE A 168 2.34 -17.22 -3.66
N HIS A 169 2.69 -16.60 -4.79
CA HIS A 169 3.54 -17.20 -5.82
C HIS A 169 4.95 -16.62 -5.71
N ARG A 170 5.97 -17.50 -5.66
CA ARG A 170 7.37 -17.14 -5.58
C ARG A 170 8.07 -17.39 -6.90
N PHE A 171 8.83 -16.41 -7.36
CA PHE A 171 9.70 -16.48 -8.54
C PHE A 171 11.11 -16.07 -8.15
N ASP A 172 12.11 -16.56 -8.85
CA ASP A 172 13.46 -16.02 -8.73
C ASP A 172 13.60 -14.67 -9.46
N LYS A 173 14.75 -14.02 -9.30
CA LYS A 173 15.04 -12.71 -9.93
C LYS A 173 15.00 -12.72 -11.46
N SER A 174 15.05 -13.89 -12.11
CA SER A 174 14.91 -14.04 -13.56
C SER A 174 13.46 -14.23 -14.02
N GLY A 175 12.52 -14.33 -13.08
CA GLY A 175 11.10 -14.59 -13.33
C GLY A 175 10.76 -16.07 -13.47
N LYS A 176 11.69 -16.99 -13.13
CA LYS A 176 11.41 -18.42 -13.10
C LYS A 176 10.55 -18.76 -11.88
N TYR A 177 9.44 -19.46 -12.10
CA TYR A 177 8.58 -19.96 -11.03
C TYR A 177 9.33 -20.92 -10.11
N LEU A 178 9.18 -20.71 -8.80
CA LEU A 178 9.81 -21.54 -7.76
C LEU A 178 8.77 -22.32 -6.94
N ALA A 179 7.74 -21.64 -6.42
CA ALA A 179 6.76 -22.23 -5.52
C ALA A 179 5.46 -21.42 -5.44
N SER A 180 4.41 -22.08 -4.95
CA SER A 180 3.20 -21.40 -4.44
C SER A 180 2.84 -22.01 -3.09
N PHE A 181 2.45 -21.15 -2.16
CA PHE A 181 2.04 -21.53 -0.81
C PHE A 181 0.95 -20.56 -0.29
N GLY A 182 0.23 -20.95 0.74
CA GLY A 182 -0.92 -20.19 1.22
C GLY A 182 -2.24 -20.88 0.93
N GLY A 183 -3.24 -20.10 0.50
CA GLY A 183 -4.57 -20.61 0.18
C GLY A 183 -5.52 -20.67 1.38
N LYS A 184 -6.71 -21.19 1.14
CA LYS A 184 -7.82 -21.19 2.11
C LYS A 184 -7.77 -22.33 3.14
N GLN A 185 -6.86 -23.26 2.97
CA GLN A 185 -6.73 -24.43 3.86
C GLN A 185 -5.78 -24.14 5.04
N ALA A 186 -5.95 -24.92 6.11
CA ALA A 186 -5.00 -24.87 7.23
C ALA A 186 -3.57 -25.21 6.75
N PRO A 187 -2.52 -24.60 7.34
CA PRO A 187 -2.55 -23.71 8.52
C PRO A 187 -2.89 -22.25 8.18
N TYR A 188 -3.03 -21.87 6.93
CA TYR A 188 -3.16 -20.48 6.47
C TYR A 188 -4.57 -19.94 6.69
N GLY A 189 -5.58 -20.57 6.10
CA GLY A 189 -6.97 -20.15 6.18
C GLY A 189 -7.20 -18.74 5.63
N PHE A 190 -6.47 -18.35 4.57
CA PHE A 190 -6.51 -16.99 4.02
C PHE A 190 -7.86 -16.66 3.39
N ASN A 191 -8.23 -15.39 3.50
CA ASN A 191 -9.42 -14.84 2.89
C ASN A 191 -9.12 -13.43 2.40
N THR A 192 -8.94 -13.29 1.11
CA THR A 192 -8.47 -12.07 0.45
C THR A 192 -7.09 -11.65 0.95
N LEU A 193 -6.08 -12.47 0.70
CA LEU A 193 -4.67 -12.17 1.01
C LEU A 193 -4.19 -11.05 0.09
N HIS A 194 -4.36 -9.79 0.55
CA HIS A 194 -4.40 -8.64 -0.35
C HIS A 194 -3.02 -8.10 -0.73
N LYS A 195 -2.15 -7.88 0.23
CA LYS A 195 -0.80 -7.38 0.00
C LYS A 195 0.18 -8.00 0.98
N LEU A 196 1.43 -8.07 0.59
CA LEU A 196 2.54 -8.48 1.43
C LEU A 196 3.69 -7.46 1.36
N ALA A 197 4.58 -7.55 2.35
CA ALA A 197 5.90 -6.92 2.32
C ALA A 197 6.94 -7.93 2.83
N ILE A 198 8.19 -7.74 2.43
CA ILE A 198 9.32 -8.50 2.98
C ILE A 198 9.78 -7.81 4.26
N ASP A 199 9.59 -8.50 5.38
CA ASP A 199 9.91 -8.01 6.71
C ASP A 199 11.35 -8.34 7.09
N THR A 200 12.24 -7.41 6.81
CA THR A 200 13.68 -7.50 7.10
C THR A 200 14.03 -7.16 8.56
N ARG A 201 13.04 -6.78 9.40
CA ARG A 201 13.24 -6.58 10.84
C ARG A 201 13.60 -7.87 11.58
N PHE A 202 13.36 -9.00 10.94
CA PHE A 202 13.68 -10.35 11.46
C PHE A 202 14.82 -11.00 10.69
N GLN A 203 15.57 -11.87 11.37
CA GLN A 203 16.60 -12.71 10.77
C GLN A 203 16.34 -14.19 11.12
N PRO A 204 16.05 -15.03 10.13
CA PRO A 204 15.90 -14.70 8.71
C PRO A 204 14.69 -13.79 8.42
N ALA A 205 14.73 -13.07 7.31
CA ALA A 205 13.63 -12.23 6.86
C ALA A 205 12.33 -13.05 6.71
N ARG A 206 11.19 -12.37 6.85
CA ARG A 206 9.86 -12.97 6.78
C ARG A 206 9.01 -12.28 5.71
N ILE A 207 7.92 -12.93 5.35
CA ILE A 207 6.81 -12.28 4.66
C ILE A 207 5.86 -11.79 5.76
N ILE A 208 5.49 -10.50 5.73
CA ILE A 208 4.37 -9.97 6.48
C ILE A 208 3.22 -9.69 5.51
N ALA A 209 2.01 -10.18 5.78
CA ALA A 209 0.94 -10.16 4.81
C ALA A 209 -0.42 -9.76 5.40
N CYS A 210 -1.17 -8.98 4.63
CA CYS A 210 -2.51 -8.50 4.95
C CYS A 210 -3.56 -9.55 4.55
N ASP A 211 -4.04 -10.33 5.50
CA ASP A 211 -5.17 -11.26 5.32
C ASP A 211 -6.48 -10.50 5.58
N ARG A 212 -6.89 -9.76 4.53
CA ARG A 212 -7.81 -8.63 4.59
C ARG A 212 -9.17 -8.99 5.17
N ALA A 213 -9.86 -9.97 4.61
CA ALA A 213 -11.20 -10.32 5.05
C ALA A 213 -11.22 -11.08 6.38
N ASN A 214 -10.06 -11.55 6.86
CA ASN A 214 -9.89 -12.07 8.21
C ASN A 214 -9.47 -10.99 9.22
N ASN A 215 -9.37 -9.73 8.80
CA ASN A 215 -9.02 -8.58 9.67
C ASN A 215 -7.71 -8.77 10.45
N ARG A 216 -6.71 -9.41 9.83
CA ARG A 216 -5.44 -9.73 10.47
C ARG A 216 -4.25 -9.51 9.56
N VAL A 217 -3.09 -9.34 10.18
CA VAL A 217 -1.78 -9.40 9.56
C VAL A 217 -1.04 -10.61 10.08
N VAL A 218 -0.36 -11.33 9.21
CA VAL A 218 0.32 -12.59 9.53
C VAL A 218 1.77 -12.58 9.10
N HIS A 219 2.59 -13.44 9.72
CA HIS A 219 3.94 -13.76 9.26
C HIS A 219 4.02 -15.16 8.65
N LEU A 220 4.80 -15.25 7.56
CA LEU A 220 5.29 -16.51 7.00
C LEU A 220 6.81 -16.43 6.87
N SER A 221 7.49 -17.61 6.83
CA SER A 221 8.87 -17.65 6.35
C SER A 221 8.93 -17.37 4.84
N LEU A 222 10.11 -17.06 4.30
CA LEU A 222 10.29 -16.90 2.86
C LEU A 222 10.03 -18.19 2.06
N ASP A 223 10.05 -19.34 2.73
CA ASP A 223 9.71 -20.64 2.13
C ASP A 223 8.24 -21.02 2.31
N GLY A 224 7.44 -20.11 2.87
CA GLY A 224 6.00 -20.24 2.97
C GLY A 224 5.47 -20.87 4.26
N ALA A 225 6.31 -21.29 5.21
CA ALA A 225 5.81 -21.81 6.47
C ALA A 225 5.06 -20.73 7.25
N PHE A 226 3.85 -21.03 7.73
CA PHE A 226 3.05 -20.11 8.55
C PHE A 226 3.72 -19.94 9.93
N VAL A 227 4.11 -18.72 10.26
CA VAL A 227 4.79 -18.39 11.53
C VAL A 227 3.78 -18.00 12.61
N GLY A 228 2.77 -17.21 12.25
CA GLY A 228 1.73 -16.81 13.20
C GLY A 228 0.99 -15.52 12.80
N VAL A 229 0.03 -15.15 13.62
CA VAL A 229 -0.71 -13.89 13.53
C VAL A 229 0.10 -12.80 14.22
N VAL A 230 0.38 -11.70 13.52
CA VAL A 230 1.09 -10.52 14.04
C VAL A 230 0.11 -9.59 14.76
N ALA A 231 -0.99 -9.24 14.09
CA ALA A 231 -2.05 -8.40 14.63
C ALA A 231 -3.41 -8.87 14.12
N LYS A 232 -4.44 -8.65 14.93
CA LYS A 232 -5.83 -8.96 14.62
C LYS A 232 -6.75 -7.79 14.97
N ASP A 233 -8.03 -7.92 14.66
CA ASP A 233 -9.04 -6.89 14.91
C ASP A 233 -8.73 -5.57 14.16
N LEU A 234 -8.07 -5.71 12.99
CA LEU A 234 -7.84 -4.64 12.06
C LEU A 234 -9.12 -4.38 11.22
N LEU A 235 -9.17 -3.24 10.54
CA LEU A 235 -10.32 -2.82 9.74
C LEU A 235 -10.07 -3.06 8.23
N LEU A 236 -10.06 -4.32 7.79
CA LEU A 236 -9.75 -4.74 6.43
C LEU A 236 -8.34 -4.28 5.99
N PRO A 237 -7.25 -4.81 6.55
CA PRO A 237 -5.89 -4.44 6.18
C PRO A 237 -5.64 -4.73 4.70
N ALA A 238 -5.30 -3.70 3.93
CA ALA A 238 -5.18 -3.77 2.47
C ALA A 238 -3.76 -3.49 1.95
N ALA A 239 -2.97 -2.74 2.69
CA ALA A 239 -1.62 -2.35 2.32
C ALA A 239 -0.68 -2.41 3.52
N ILE A 240 0.62 -2.62 3.27
CA ILE A 240 1.62 -2.67 4.33
C ILE A 240 2.99 -2.24 3.81
N VAL A 241 3.73 -1.51 4.64
CA VAL A 241 5.14 -1.13 4.41
C VAL A 241 5.91 -1.20 5.74
N ILE A 242 7.19 -1.53 5.67
CA ILE A 242 8.09 -1.56 6.84
C ILE A 242 8.77 -0.19 6.99
N ASP A 243 8.82 0.30 8.23
CA ASP A 243 9.44 1.57 8.62
C ASP A 243 10.27 1.40 9.89
N GLY A 244 11.57 1.20 9.74
CA GLY A 244 12.44 0.89 10.89
C GLY A 244 11.95 -0.35 11.64
N ASP A 245 11.62 -0.20 12.91
CA ASP A 245 11.07 -1.27 13.75
C ASP A 245 9.54 -1.42 13.63
N ASN A 246 8.86 -0.57 12.84
CA ASN A 246 7.42 -0.57 12.69
C ASN A 246 6.96 -1.18 11.36
N ALA A 247 5.71 -1.61 11.33
CA ALA A 247 4.95 -1.90 10.11
C ALA A 247 3.76 -0.94 10.04
N ILE A 248 3.61 -0.25 8.90
CA ILE A 248 2.50 0.68 8.67
C ILE A 248 1.47 -0.02 7.79
N VAL A 249 0.25 -0.17 8.30
CA VAL A 249 -0.83 -0.91 7.67
C VAL A 249 -1.94 0.04 7.25
N GLY A 250 -2.23 0.10 5.95
CA GLY A 250 -3.41 0.77 5.41
C GLY A 250 -4.63 -0.13 5.56
N GLU A 251 -5.65 0.36 6.25
CA GLU A 251 -6.89 -0.37 6.49
C GLU A 251 -8.04 0.24 5.67
N LEU A 252 -8.64 -0.57 4.81
CA LEU A 252 -9.64 -0.11 3.83
C LEU A 252 -10.85 0.58 4.49
N ASN A 253 -11.15 0.27 5.74
CA ASN A 253 -12.21 0.92 6.51
C ASN A 253 -11.68 2.12 7.33
N GLY A 254 -10.90 3.00 6.70
CA GLY A 254 -10.73 4.39 7.11
C GLY A 254 -9.72 4.65 8.20
N ARG A 255 -8.59 3.91 8.25
CA ARG A 255 -7.45 4.29 9.09
C ARG A 255 -6.13 3.72 8.57
N VAL A 256 -5.03 4.28 9.05
CA VAL A 256 -3.70 3.68 8.95
C VAL A 256 -3.24 3.32 10.37
N THR A 257 -2.79 2.10 10.57
CA THR A 257 -2.31 1.62 11.88
C THR A 257 -0.82 1.36 11.80
N VAL A 258 -0.08 1.90 12.76
CA VAL A 258 1.34 1.61 12.96
C VAL A 258 1.45 0.50 14.00
N LEU A 259 2.05 -0.62 13.63
CA LEU A 259 2.32 -1.78 14.48
C LEU A 259 3.81 -1.81 14.81
N ASP A 260 4.16 -1.99 16.07
CA ASP A 260 5.53 -2.27 16.45
C ASP A 260 5.98 -3.69 16.05
N LYS A 261 7.22 -4.04 16.33
CA LYS A 261 7.80 -5.35 15.99
C LYS A 261 7.10 -6.53 16.68
N THR A 262 6.39 -6.29 17.78
CA THR A 262 5.61 -7.32 18.49
C THR A 262 4.20 -7.49 17.94
N GLY A 263 3.75 -6.57 17.07
CA GLY A 263 2.40 -6.50 16.53
C GLY A 263 1.44 -5.65 17.37
N ALA A 264 1.94 -5.00 18.42
CA ALA A 264 1.13 -4.08 19.21
C ALA A 264 0.92 -2.76 18.43
N VAL A 265 -0.25 -2.14 18.63
CA VAL A 265 -0.57 -0.85 18.01
C VAL A 265 0.19 0.26 18.69
N ALA A 266 1.14 0.89 17.99
CA ALA A 266 1.88 2.05 18.46
C ALA A 266 1.06 3.34 18.29
N THR A 267 0.45 3.55 17.10
CA THR A 267 -0.40 4.71 16.83
C THR A 267 -1.35 4.44 15.65
N ARG A 268 -2.30 5.37 15.43
CA ARG A 268 -3.20 5.38 14.29
C ARG A 268 -3.16 6.75 13.61
N ILE A 269 -3.11 6.76 12.28
CA ILE A 269 -2.99 7.95 11.45
C ILE A 269 -4.28 8.11 10.63
N GLY A 270 -4.82 9.32 10.57
CA GLY A 270 -5.95 9.65 9.71
C GLY A 270 -7.24 8.88 9.99
N ALA A 271 -7.41 8.33 11.20
CA ALA A 271 -8.57 7.53 11.56
C ALA A 271 -9.88 8.30 11.37
N ASN A 272 -10.78 7.74 10.59
CA ASN A 272 -12.08 8.31 10.26
C ASN A 272 -13.19 7.52 10.95
N THR A 273 -13.90 8.17 11.86
CA THR A 273 -14.99 7.56 12.61
C THR A 273 -16.39 8.09 12.22
N GLU A 274 -16.44 9.08 11.31
CA GLU A 274 -17.66 9.84 11.05
C GLU A 274 -18.20 9.70 9.63
N GLN A 275 -17.32 9.42 8.64
CA GLN A 275 -17.71 9.23 7.24
C GLN A 275 -17.79 7.74 6.91
N GLY A 276 -18.57 7.40 5.89
CA GLY A 276 -18.55 6.07 5.31
C GLY A 276 -17.15 5.71 4.83
N THR A 277 -16.74 4.47 5.05
CA THR A 277 -15.41 3.95 4.71
C THR A 277 -15.53 2.66 3.91
N GLY A 278 -14.43 2.16 3.36
CA GLY A 278 -14.43 0.94 2.56
C GLY A 278 -15.17 1.07 1.22
N THR A 279 -15.38 2.29 0.73
CA THR A 279 -16.07 2.58 -0.53
C THR A 279 -15.30 3.59 -1.37
N ASN A 280 -15.40 3.44 -2.70
CA ASN A 280 -14.78 4.37 -3.65
C ASN A 280 -15.68 5.53 -4.10
N LYS A 281 -16.89 5.67 -3.53
CA LYS A 281 -17.95 6.55 -4.07
C LYS A 281 -18.05 7.91 -3.37
N ILE A 282 -17.27 8.18 -2.32
CA ILE A 282 -17.34 9.44 -1.57
C ILE A 282 -16.71 10.56 -2.43
N PRO A 283 -17.49 11.58 -2.84
CA PRO A 283 -17.00 12.62 -3.73
C PRO A 283 -16.06 13.60 -3.01
N PRO A 284 -15.17 14.30 -3.77
CA PRO A 284 -14.19 15.25 -3.22
C PRO A 284 -14.76 16.32 -2.29
N ALA A 285 -15.98 16.81 -2.56
CA ALA A 285 -16.65 17.81 -1.73
C ALA A 285 -16.94 17.35 -0.28
N GLN A 286 -16.90 16.05 -0.04
CA GLN A 286 -17.10 15.45 1.28
C GLN A 286 -15.78 15.05 1.97
N TRP A 287 -14.64 15.23 1.32
CA TRP A 287 -13.36 14.84 1.89
C TRP A 287 -12.95 15.79 3.02
N ARG A 288 -12.40 15.20 4.06
CA ARG A 288 -11.79 15.93 5.17
C ARG A 288 -10.29 15.80 5.11
N GLN A 289 -9.57 16.89 5.27
CA GLN A 289 -8.10 16.89 5.30
C GLN A 289 -7.56 16.05 6.45
N GLY A 290 -6.57 15.19 6.16
CA GLY A 290 -5.92 14.33 7.15
C GLY A 290 -6.73 13.07 7.53
N PHE A 291 -7.99 12.95 7.12
CA PHE A 291 -8.80 11.76 7.39
C PHE A 291 -8.87 10.88 6.15
N VAL A 292 -8.52 9.61 6.33
CA VAL A 292 -8.54 8.62 5.25
C VAL A 292 -9.89 7.92 5.19
N LEU A 293 -10.31 7.51 4.00
CA LEU A 293 -11.60 6.85 3.77
C LEU A 293 -11.43 5.37 3.44
N SER A 294 -10.55 5.08 2.50
CA SER A 294 -10.34 3.71 2.00
C SER A 294 -8.87 3.50 1.61
N PRO A 295 -7.93 3.52 2.58
CA PRO A 295 -6.51 3.28 2.32
C PRO A 295 -6.29 1.97 1.58
N HIS A 296 -5.66 2.03 0.41
CA HIS A 296 -5.42 0.88 -0.44
C HIS A 296 -3.93 0.63 -0.71
N GLY A 297 -3.12 1.69 -0.76
CA GLY A 297 -1.67 1.64 -0.86
C GLY A 297 -1.01 2.52 0.18
N VAL A 298 0.17 2.12 0.65
CA VAL A 298 1.02 2.89 1.56
C VAL A 298 2.46 2.84 1.10
N ALA A 299 3.17 3.96 1.17
CA ALA A 299 4.60 4.06 0.85
C ALA A 299 5.28 5.12 1.71
N LEU A 300 6.59 5.03 1.81
CA LEU A 300 7.43 5.99 2.53
C LEU A 300 8.47 6.58 1.59
N ASN A 301 8.85 7.84 1.81
CA ASN A 301 10.05 8.39 1.22
C ASN A 301 11.26 8.19 2.15
N GLY A 302 12.46 8.61 1.72
CA GLY A 302 13.69 8.52 2.50
C GLY A 302 13.71 9.33 3.81
N HIS A 303 12.76 10.23 4.02
CA HIS A 303 12.59 11.02 5.25
C HIS A 303 11.56 10.39 6.21
N GLY A 304 10.88 9.32 5.78
CA GLY A 304 9.82 8.67 6.53
C GLY A 304 8.45 9.34 6.38
N ASP A 305 8.28 10.30 5.47
CA ASP A 305 6.94 10.81 5.16
C ASP A 305 6.10 9.69 4.54
N LEU A 306 4.87 9.59 5.03
CA LEU A 306 3.93 8.55 4.61
C LEU A 306 3.01 9.05 3.50
N PHE A 307 2.94 8.28 2.43
CA PHE A 307 1.99 8.45 1.34
C PHE A 307 0.92 7.35 1.40
N VAL A 308 -0.34 7.76 1.26
CA VAL A 308 -1.48 6.84 1.31
C VAL A 308 -2.35 7.05 0.08
N SER A 309 -2.43 6.06 -0.81
CA SER A 309 -3.42 6.06 -1.90
C SER A 309 -4.71 5.42 -1.43
N GLU A 310 -5.84 5.96 -1.88
CA GLU A 310 -7.16 5.44 -1.50
C GLU A 310 -7.84 4.70 -2.66
N PHE A 311 -8.62 3.69 -2.35
CA PHE A 311 -9.63 3.16 -3.27
C PHE A 311 -10.69 4.23 -3.48
N SER A 312 -10.68 4.87 -4.67
CA SER A 312 -11.51 6.04 -4.96
C SER A 312 -11.84 6.14 -6.44
N ALA A 313 -13.10 6.37 -6.79
CA ALA A 313 -13.52 6.67 -8.17
C ALA A 313 -12.97 8.01 -8.68
N PHE A 314 -12.53 8.88 -7.77
CA PHE A 314 -12.06 10.23 -8.05
C PHE A 314 -10.54 10.36 -7.98
N GLY A 315 -9.88 9.43 -7.32
CA GLY A 315 -8.44 9.44 -7.05
C GLY A 315 -8.06 10.37 -5.90
N ARG A 316 -7.43 9.80 -4.86
CA ARG A 316 -6.99 10.55 -3.68
C ARG A 316 -5.69 9.98 -3.14
N VAL A 317 -4.72 10.85 -2.90
CA VAL A 317 -3.47 10.50 -2.25
C VAL A 317 -3.20 11.49 -1.13
N HIS A 318 -2.90 10.98 0.04
CA HIS A 318 -2.46 11.77 1.18
C HIS A 318 -0.94 11.74 1.29
N ARG A 319 -0.37 12.84 1.80
CA ARG A 319 0.95 12.87 2.37
C ARG A 319 0.85 13.28 3.84
N PHE A 320 1.51 12.51 4.70
CA PHE A 320 1.71 12.82 6.10
C PHE A 320 3.22 13.00 6.33
N ASN A 321 3.62 14.20 6.71
CA ASN A 321 5.02 14.52 7.00
C ASN A 321 5.37 13.97 8.37
N ARG A 322 6.51 13.25 8.48
CA ARG A 322 7.07 12.84 9.76
C ARG A 322 7.62 14.05 10.51
N GLN A 323 7.41 14.12 11.83
CA GLN A 323 7.93 15.16 12.71
C GLN A 323 9.31 14.82 13.26
#